data_5958fc84501eac7341e8e45ec6de61f5
#
_entry.id   5958fc84501eac7341e8e45ec6de61f5
#
_cell.length_a   1.000
_cell.length_b   1.000
_cell.length_c   1.000
_cell.angle_alpha   90.00
_cell.angle_beta   90.00
_cell.angle_gamma   90.00
#
_symmetry.space_group_name_H-M   'P 1'
#
loop_
_entity.id
_entity.type
_entity.pdbx_description
1 polymer ?
#
loop_
_entity_poly.entity_id
_entity_poly.type
_entity_poly.pdbx_seq_one_letter_code
_entity_poly.pdbx_strand_id
1 'polypeptide(L)'
;MHDEAVSRREFSKSAVATIAALTALSAVEEACASLPTAESIQEDVTPAETSRRAELSGAVWTTWREIAHLARLAPTPHNTQPFRIRPVDPHTAEIVALSERFLPEEDHGNRYVASAFGIFAATLEVAAATLGVQVRVIPADSIDVAGLHRATLPTTLGTATIVGKMMPSIDAGLLDLRRTSRIPYLDRLVDAGVWTALRAIAESRGHRLLEYNDRDVVDATLRLNVDALIDNLGLDREREEIRHWYRTGPTPPFGDGLWERPLNQSAFEIRTAFGSPRLFHLPILRQRAAHRYLSTQRGTRHIVLLCGPFTTWPELVDAGRALFGIWVEMARHGVYIQPMGSMLTNPAYAARIAQRFAATDCWLVMRAGYSDVPPRAPRLESILL
;
A
#
# COMPACT_ATOMS: atom_id res chain seq x y z
N MET A 1 -31.45 40.61 33.38
CA MET A 1 -31.27 41.04 31.98
C MET A 1 -29.88 40.69 31.39
N HIS A 2 -29.07 39.85 32.04
CA HIS A 2 -27.75 39.43 31.51
C HIS A 2 -27.71 38.01 30.93
N ASP A 3 -28.71 37.18 31.26
CA ASP A 3 -28.73 35.76 30.83
C ASP A 3 -29.27 35.50 29.41
N GLU A 4 -30.14 36.38 28.88
CA GLU A 4 -30.70 36.18 27.52
C GLU A 4 -29.72 36.57 26.38
N ALA A 5 -28.73 37.40 26.65
CA ALA A 5 -27.78 37.84 25.62
C ALA A 5 -26.69 36.81 25.30
N VAL A 6 -26.34 35.94 26.28
CA VAL A 6 -25.38 34.86 26.12
C VAL A 6 -26.01 33.72 25.32
N SER A 7 -27.27 33.39 25.56
CA SER A 7 -28.01 32.33 24.85
C SER A 7 -28.18 32.61 23.36
N ARG A 8 -28.45 33.88 22.96
CA ARG A 8 -28.60 34.27 21.55
C ARG A 8 -27.28 34.20 20.77
N ARG A 9 -26.13 34.49 21.39
CA ARG A 9 -24.81 34.38 20.75
C ARG A 9 -24.36 32.92 20.55
N GLU A 10 -24.67 32.05 21.47
CA GLU A 10 -24.36 30.61 21.35
C GLU A 10 -25.30 29.94 20.34
N PHE A 11 -26.58 30.30 20.30
CA PHE A 11 -27.54 29.83 19.30
C PHE A 11 -27.17 30.25 17.89
N SER A 12 -26.71 31.51 17.70
CA SER A 12 -26.22 32.01 16.41
C SER A 12 -24.96 31.30 15.94
N LYS A 13 -24.02 30.98 16.84
CA LYS A 13 -22.81 30.19 16.51
C LYS A 13 -23.14 28.75 16.17
N SER A 14 -24.12 28.15 16.83
CA SER A 14 -24.58 26.79 16.53
C SER A 14 -25.33 26.73 15.19
N ALA A 15 -26.14 27.72 14.86
CA ALA A 15 -26.85 27.80 13.58
C ALA A 15 -25.90 28.02 12.39
N VAL A 16 -24.87 28.87 12.54
CA VAL A 16 -23.84 29.08 11.50
C VAL A 16 -23.01 27.81 11.30
N ALA A 17 -22.69 27.08 12.37
CA ALA A 17 -22.01 25.81 12.27
C ALA A 17 -22.85 24.69 11.60
N THR A 18 -24.18 24.75 11.81
CA THR A 18 -25.12 23.81 11.18
C THR A 18 -25.33 24.13 9.70
N ILE A 19 -25.40 25.40 9.32
CA ILE A 19 -25.50 25.82 7.92
C ILE A 19 -24.19 25.53 7.16
N ALA A 20 -23.02 25.73 7.78
CA ALA A 20 -21.74 25.35 7.19
C ALA A 20 -21.60 23.83 7.03
N ALA A 21 -22.20 23.04 7.91
CA ALA A 21 -22.25 21.58 7.79
C ALA A 21 -23.21 21.13 6.68
N LEU A 22 -24.34 21.81 6.48
CA LEU A 22 -25.32 21.50 5.43
C LEU A 22 -24.82 21.92 4.03
N THR A 23 -24.13 23.05 3.89
CA THR A 23 -23.47 23.43 2.62
C THR A 23 -22.26 22.53 2.28
N ALA A 24 -21.59 21.97 3.29
CA ALA A 24 -20.56 20.95 3.08
C ALA A 24 -21.17 19.62 2.61
N LEU A 25 -22.40 19.27 3.02
CA LEU A 25 -23.09 18.07 2.56
C LEU A 25 -23.44 18.13 1.06
N SER A 26 -23.90 19.26 0.55
CA SER A 26 -24.23 19.41 -0.88
C SER A 26 -22.98 19.36 -1.79
N ALA A 27 -21.86 19.95 -1.36
CA ALA A 27 -20.59 19.84 -2.07
C ALA A 27 -20.01 18.41 -2.04
N VAL A 28 -20.36 17.62 -1.04
CA VAL A 28 -20.00 16.21 -0.93
C VAL A 28 -20.82 15.34 -1.88
N GLU A 29 -22.08 15.65 -2.14
CA GLU A 29 -22.92 14.92 -3.11
C GLU A 29 -22.43 15.10 -4.55
N GLU A 30 -21.99 16.29 -4.95
CA GLU A 30 -21.40 16.55 -6.28
C GLU A 30 -20.05 15.81 -6.45
N ALA A 31 -19.21 15.76 -5.41
CA ALA A 31 -17.96 15.02 -5.44
C ALA A 31 -18.18 13.48 -5.51
N CYS A 32 -19.34 12.98 -5.06
CA CYS A 32 -19.70 11.56 -5.18
C CYS A 32 -19.97 11.13 -6.62
N ALA A 33 -20.52 12.00 -7.45
CA ALA A 33 -20.85 11.70 -8.84
C ALA A 33 -19.60 11.56 -9.73
N SER A 34 -18.43 11.99 -9.25
CA SER A 34 -17.18 12.00 -10.01
C SER A 34 -16.21 10.86 -9.67
N LEU A 35 -16.60 9.90 -8.82
CA LEU A 35 -15.81 8.69 -8.60
C LEU A 35 -16.00 7.70 -9.76
N PRO A 36 -14.93 7.02 -10.23
CA PRO A 36 -15.02 6.08 -11.35
C PRO A 36 -16.05 4.97 -11.06
N THR A 37 -16.91 4.69 -12.04
CA THR A 37 -17.85 3.56 -12.00
C THR A 37 -17.22 2.31 -12.65
N ALA A 38 -17.78 1.14 -12.37
CA ALA A 38 -17.28 -0.14 -12.85
C ALA A 38 -17.11 -0.23 -14.38
N GLU A 39 -17.90 0.54 -15.12
CA GLU A 39 -17.92 0.50 -16.61
C GLU A 39 -16.75 1.28 -17.25
N SER A 40 -15.99 2.08 -16.50
CA SER A 40 -14.95 2.95 -17.05
C SER A 40 -13.55 2.34 -17.12
N ILE A 41 -13.35 1.11 -16.65
CA ILE A 41 -12.02 0.46 -16.60
C ILE A 41 -12.14 -0.92 -17.28
N GLN A 42 -12.11 -0.92 -18.58
CA GLN A 42 -11.88 -2.13 -19.36
C GLN A 42 -10.39 -2.26 -19.63
N GLU A 43 -9.73 -3.34 -19.17
CA GLU A 43 -8.36 -3.64 -19.57
C GLU A 43 -8.35 -3.98 -21.05
N ASP A 44 -7.75 -3.13 -21.89
CA ASP A 44 -7.53 -3.41 -23.31
C ASP A 44 -6.48 -4.52 -23.46
N VAL A 45 -6.94 -5.77 -23.53
CA VAL A 45 -6.09 -6.89 -23.94
C VAL A 45 -5.90 -6.81 -25.44
N THR A 46 -4.67 -6.65 -25.90
CA THR A 46 -4.39 -6.53 -27.34
C THR A 46 -4.71 -7.83 -28.08
N PRO A 47 -5.09 -7.76 -29.39
CA PRO A 47 -5.33 -8.95 -30.20
C PRO A 47 -4.14 -9.91 -30.24
N ALA A 48 -2.91 -9.40 -30.17
CA ALA A 48 -1.68 -10.20 -30.12
C ALA A 48 -1.57 -11.01 -28.83
N GLU A 49 -1.96 -10.45 -27.70
CA GLU A 49 -1.97 -11.13 -26.39
C GLU A 49 -3.03 -12.22 -26.34
N THR A 50 -4.19 -11.97 -26.94
CA THR A 50 -5.27 -12.96 -27.06
C THR A 50 -4.83 -14.15 -27.92
N SER A 51 -4.15 -13.91 -29.06
CA SER A 51 -3.62 -14.96 -29.93
C SER A 51 -2.55 -15.81 -29.24
N ARG A 52 -1.60 -15.15 -28.55
CA ARG A 52 -0.54 -15.83 -27.79
C ARG A 52 -1.09 -16.70 -26.67
N ARG A 53 -2.16 -16.25 -26.03
CA ARG A 53 -2.86 -17.00 -24.99
C ARG A 53 -3.49 -18.29 -25.53
N ALA A 54 -3.98 -18.30 -26.76
CA ALA A 54 -4.56 -19.47 -27.40
C ALA A 54 -3.51 -20.51 -27.82
N GLU A 55 -2.25 -20.10 -28.03
CA GLU A 55 -1.15 -20.97 -28.47
C GLU A 55 -0.54 -21.82 -27.36
N LEU A 56 -0.71 -21.45 -26.08
CA LEU A 56 -0.17 -22.18 -24.93
C LEU A 56 -1.03 -23.43 -24.64
N SER A 57 -0.39 -24.55 -24.37
CA SER A 57 -1.09 -25.79 -24.00
C SER A 57 -1.87 -25.62 -22.69
N GLY A 58 -3.03 -26.30 -22.57
CA GLY A 58 -3.90 -26.21 -21.40
C GLY A 58 -3.17 -26.51 -20.06
N ALA A 59 -2.21 -27.45 -20.05
CA ALA A 59 -1.43 -27.81 -18.86
C ALA A 59 -0.53 -26.66 -18.39
N VAL A 60 0.12 -25.93 -19.30
CA VAL A 60 0.98 -24.79 -19.01
C VAL A 60 0.17 -23.67 -18.39
N TRP A 61 -0.98 -23.35 -18.97
CA TRP A 61 -1.87 -22.35 -18.43
C TRP A 61 -2.39 -22.70 -17.04
N THR A 62 -2.60 -23.98 -16.75
CA THR A 62 -3.04 -24.41 -15.43
C THR A 62 -1.98 -24.09 -14.39
N THR A 63 -0.71 -24.44 -14.62
CA THR A 63 0.39 -24.18 -13.68
C THR A 63 0.59 -22.67 -13.43
N TRP A 64 0.71 -21.87 -14.51
CA TRP A 64 0.87 -20.41 -14.33
C TRP A 64 -0.38 -19.76 -13.71
N ARG A 65 -1.58 -20.27 -13.99
CA ARG A 65 -2.82 -19.79 -13.38
C ARG A 65 -2.85 -20.02 -11.87
N GLU A 66 -2.42 -21.20 -11.40
CA GLU A 66 -2.36 -21.53 -9.98
C GLU A 66 -1.32 -20.66 -9.26
N ILE A 67 -0.13 -20.50 -9.86
CA ILE A 67 0.90 -19.59 -9.32
C ILE A 67 0.39 -18.15 -9.26
N ALA A 68 -0.20 -17.65 -10.35
CA ALA A 68 -0.74 -16.30 -10.43
C ALA A 68 -1.86 -16.05 -9.42
N HIS A 69 -2.72 -17.06 -9.19
CA HIS A 69 -3.80 -16.97 -8.20
C HIS A 69 -3.29 -16.68 -6.79
N LEU A 70 -2.13 -17.20 -6.42
CA LEU A 70 -1.49 -16.90 -5.14
C LEU A 70 -0.62 -15.62 -5.23
N ALA A 71 0.13 -15.44 -6.32
CA ALA A 71 1.02 -14.30 -6.49
C ALA A 71 0.26 -12.94 -6.53
N ARG A 72 -1.01 -12.92 -6.94
CA ARG A 72 -1.87 -11.73 -6.88
C ARG A 72 -2.06 -11.17 -5.46
N LEU A 73 -1.71 -11.93 -4.43
CA LEU A 73 -1.73 -11.45 -3.04
C LEU A 73 -0.57 -10.51 -2.71
N ALA A 74 0.39 -10.31 -3.61
CA ALA A 74 1.47 -9.36 -3.44
C ALA A 74 0.93 -7.95 -3.14
N PRO A 75 1.45 -7.26 -2.10
CA PRO A 75 1.05 -5.89 -1.84
C PRO A 75 1.73 -4.93 -2.81
N THR A 76 1.02 -3.88 -3.17
CA THR A 76 1.54 -2.78 -3.98
C THR A 76 1.10 -1.43 -3.39
N PRO A 77 1.80 -0.32 -3.68
CA PRO A 77 1.34 1.01 -3.30
C PRO A 77 -0.13 1.19 -3.73
N HIS A 78 -0.94 1.75 -2.84
CA HIS A 78 -2.39 1.95 -3.00
C HIS A 78 -3.18 0.74 -3.57
N ASN A 79 -2.60 -0.48 -3.51
CA ASN A 79 -3.18 -1.69 -4.08
C ASN A 79 -3.48 -1.55 -5.58
N THR A 80 -2.63 -0.81 -6.31
CA THR A 80 -2.78 -0.58 -7.75
C THR A 80 -2.55 -1.84 -8.58
N GLN A 81 -1.79 -2.82 -8.05
CA GLN A 81 -1.53 -4.11 -8.68
C GLN A 81 -1.05 -3.98 -10.14
N PRO A 82 0.09 -3.30 -10.40
CA PRO A 82 0.52 -2.98 -11.76
C PRO A 82 1.15 -4.16 -12.50
N PHE A 83 1.43 -5.28 -11.82
CA PHE A 83 2.21 -6.37 -12.41
C PHE A 83 1.31 -7.45 -13.03
N ARG A 84 1.78 -7.97 -14.17
CA ARG A 84 1.15 -9.10 -14.87
C ARG A 84 2.18 -10.16 -15.17
N ILE A 85 1.74 -11.42 -15.22
CA ILE A 85 2.51 -12.58 -15.65
C ILE A 85 2.09 -12.89 -17.09
N ARG A 86 3.04 -12.85 -18.00
CA ARG A 86 2.83 -13.16 -19.43
C ARG A 86 3.62 -14.44 -19.77
N PRO A 87 2.99 -15.63 -19.76
CA PRO A 87 3.66 -16.87 -20.15
C PRO A 87 4.16 -16.79 -21.60
N VAL A 88 5.42 -17.17 -21.79
CA VAL A 88 6.09 -17.18 -23.10
C VAL A 88 6.21 -18.60 -23.65
N ASP A 89 6.52 -19.54 -22.75
CA ASP A 89 6.61 -20.97 -23.03
C ASP A 89 6.22 -21.79 -21.77
N PRO A 90 6.23 -23.13 -21.81
CA PRO A 90 5.85 -23.96 -20.67
C PRO A 90 6.59 -23.68 -19.35
N HIS A 91 7.79 -23.16 -19.40
CA HIS A 91 8.63 -22.97 -18.22
C HIS A 91 8.98 -21.51 -17.94
N THR A 92 8.64 -20.61 -18.89
CA THR A 92 9.09 -19.21 -18.81
C THR A 92 7.90 -18.27 -18.94
N ALA A 93 7.88 -17.27 -18.08
CA ALA A 93 6.95 -16.13 -18.17
C ALA A 93 7.69 -14.82 -17.97
N GLU A 94 7.27 -13.80 -18.69
CA GLU A 94 7.69 -12.42 -18.42
C GLU A 94 6.84 -11.83 -17.31
N ILE A 95 7.45 -10.99 -16.49
CA ILE A 95 6.73 -10.15 -15.54
C ILE A 95 6.74 -8.74 -16.11
N VAL A 96 5.56 -8.25 -16.45
CA VAL A 96 5.38 -6.93 -17.06
C VAL A 96 4.66 -5.99 -16.12
N ALA A 97 4.96 -4.70 -16.26
CA ALA A 97 4.28 -3.63 -15.54
C ALA A 97 3.41 -2.81 -16.46
N LEU A 98 2.23 -2.42 -15.97
CA LEU A 98 1.26 -1.57 -16.63
C LEU A 98 1.42 -0.14 -16.08
N SER A 99 1.86 0.79 -16.92
CA SER A 99 2.21 2.17 -16.53
C SER A 99 1.01 2.98 -16.02
N GLU A 100 -0.18 2.73 -16.53
CA GLU A 100 -1.43 3.36 -16.13
C GLU A 100 -1.84 3.02 -14.69
N ARG A 101 -1.18 2.03 -14.07
CA ARG A 101 -1.38 1.63 -12.68
C ARG A 101 -0.31 2.17 -11.72
N PHE A 102 0.47 3.14 -12.17
CA PHE A 102 1.50 3.79 -11.36
C PHE A 102 0.96 5.02 -10.64
N LEU A 103 1.79 5.60 -9.80
CA LEU A 103 1.45 6.75 -8.94
C LEU A 103 2.52 7.84 -9.11
N PRO A 104 2.72 8.40 -10.33
CA PRO A 104 3.83 9.31 -10.61
C PRO A 104 3.81 10.60 -9.80
N GLU A 105 2.66 11.05 -9.34
CA GLU A 105 2.53 12.27 -8.55
C GLU A 105 2.87 12.03 -7.07
N GLU A 106 2.54 10.85 -6.51
CA GLU A 106 2.89 10.50 -5.12
C GLU A 106 4.23 9.77 -5.03
N ASP A 107 4.49 8.80 -5.93
CA ASP A 107 5.73 8.03 -5.99
C ASP A 107 6.74 8.68 -6.96
N HIS A 108 7.23 9.85 -6.59
CA HIS A 108 8.21 10.58 -7.40
C HIS A 108 9.40 9.71 -7.80
N GLY A 109 9.53 9.44 -9.11
CA GLY A 109 10.56 8.57 -9.67
C GLY A 109 10.25 7.08 -9.58
N ASN A 110 8.99 6.69 -9.29
CA ASN A 110 8.47 5.32 -9.30
C ASN A 110 9.23 4.32 -8.40
N ARG A 111 9.90 4.81 -7.34
CA ARG A 111 10.78 3.97 -6.50
C ARG A 111 10.00 2.95 -5.70
N TYR A 112 8.82 3.32 -5.18
CA TYR A 112 7.98 2.40 -4.40
C TYR A 112 7.31 1.36 -5.29
N VAL A 113 6.89 1.71 -6.51
CA VAL A 113 6.40 0.73 -7.49
C VAL A 113 7.53 -0.20 -7.93
N ALA A 114 8.74 0.31 -8.16
CA ALA A 114 9.91 -0.50 -8.48
C ALA A 114 10.26 -1.46 -7.33
N SER A 115 10.22 -1.00 -6.07
CA SER A 115 10.43 -1.89 -4.92
C SER A 115 9.29 -2.91 -4.77
N ALA A 116 8.05 -2.55 -5.12
CA ALA A 116 6.93 -3.48 -5.13
C ALA A 116 7.10 -4.61 -6.17
N PHE A 117 7.88 -4.41 -7.25
CA PHE A 117 8.30 -5.51 -8.12
C PHE A 117 9.13 -6.54 -7.36
N GLY A 118 10.05 -6.12 -6.50
CA GLY A 118 10.82 -7.03 -5.63
C GLY A 118 9.93 -7.84 -4.70
N ILE A 119 8.89 -7.21 -4.12
CA ILE A 119 7.85 -7.89 -3.33
C ILE A 119 7.09 -8.90 -4.19
N PHE A 120 6.69 -8.50 -5.40
CA PHE A 120 5.95 -9.35 -6.32
C PHE A 120 6.77 -10.58 -6.74
N ALA A 121 8.04 -10.37 -7.11
CA ALA A 121 8.98 -11.44 -7.47
C ALA A 121 9.12 -12.48 -6.35
N ALA A 122 9.36 -12.03 -5.11
CA ALA A 122 9.45 -12.91 -3.95
C ALA A 122 8.11 -13.61 -3.65
N THR A 123 6.98 -12.90 -3.80
CA THR A 123 5.65 -13.50 -3.63
C THR A 123 5.40 -14.61 -4.66
N LEU A 124 5.81 -14.39 -5.91
CA LEU A 124 5.63 -15.36 -7.00
C LEU A 124 6.49 -16.62 -6.77
N GLU A 125 7.75 -16.46 -6.33
CA GLU A 125 8.62 -17.58 -5.97
C GLU A 125 8.04 -18.39 -4.82
N VAL A 126 7.53 -17.73 -3.77
CA VAL A 126 6.87 -18.37 -2.63
C VAL A 126 5.55 -19.03 -3.04
N ALA A 127 4.74 -18.37 -3.86
CA ALA A 127 3.49 -18.92 -4.39
C ALA A 127 3.73 -20.23 -5.15
N ALA A 128 4.75 -20.26 -6.01
CA ALA A 128 5.14 -21.47 -6.72
C ALA A 128 5.62 -22.56 -5.77
N ALA A 129 6.43 -22.21 -4.76
CA ALA A 129 6.94 -23.15 -3.76
C ALA A 129 5.82 -23.83 -2.96
N THR A 130 4.72 -23.13 -2.65
CA THR A 130 3.56 -23.74 -1.98
C THR A 130 2.87 -24.81 -2.84
N LEU A 131 3.04 -24.73 -4.16
CA LEU A 131 2.51 -25.68 -5.13
C LEU A 131 3.53 -26.79 -5.50
N GLY A 132 4.67 -26.84 -4.82
CA GLY A 132 5.73 -27.81 -5.10
C GLY A 132 6.52 -27.50 -6.38
N VAL A 133 6.45 -26.29 -6.88
CA VAL A 133 7.16 -25.81 -8.08
C VAL A 133 8.24 -24.82 -7.68
N GLN A 134 9.45 -25.05 -8.17
CA GLN A 134 10.55 -24.11 -7.97
C GLN A 134 10.59 -23.11 -9.12
N VAL A 135 10.29 -21.85 -8.83
CA VAL A 135 10.41 -20.73 -9.76
C VAL A 135 11.57 -19.83 -9.32
N ARG A 136 12.31 -19.32 -10.29
CA ARG A 136 13.31 -18.28 -10.10
C ARG A 136 12.89 -17.04 -10.90
N VAL A 137 12.84 -15.90 -10.25
CA VAL A 137 12.61 -14.61 -10.90
C VAL A 137 13.93 -13.87 -11.05
N ILE A 138 14.30 -13.56 -12.29
CA ILE A 138 15.47 -12.77 -12.66
C ILE A 138 14.97 -11.40 -13.11
N PRO A 139 15.27 -10.31 -12.36
CA PRO A 139 14.97 -8.96 -12.80
C PRO A 139 15.71 -8.62 -14.10
N ALA A 140 15.16 -7.71 -14.89
CA ALA A 140 15.88 -7.14 -16.03
C ALA A 140 17.20 -6.47 -15.57
N ASP A 141 18.24 -6.51 -16.38
CA ASP A 141 19.57 -6.00 -16.01
C ASP A 141 19.54 -4.49 -15.71
N SER A 142 18.73 -3.75 -16.44
CA SER A 142 18.54 -2.31 -16.23
C SER A 142 17.12 -1.88 -16.58
N ILE A 143 16.60 -0.93 -15.79
CA ILE A 143 15.31 -0.29 -16.01
C ILE A 143 15.46 1.22 -15.79
N ASP A 144 14.95 2.03 -16.71
CA ASP A 144 14.73 3.46 -16.44
C ASP A 144 13.52 3.61 -15.48
N VAL A 145 13.80 3.47 -14.18
CA VAL A 145 12.78 3.51 -13.14
C VAL A 145 11.99 4.82 -13.20
N ALA A 146 12.68 5.95 -13.37
CA ALA A 146 12.02 7.27 -13.40
C ALA A 146 11.12 7.44 -14.64
N GLY A 147 11.40 6.74 -15.71
CA GLY A 147 10.63 6.77 -16.96
C GLY A 147 9.47 5.78 -17.05
N LEU A 148 9.37 4.81 -16.14
CA LEU A 148 8.40 3.72 -16.22
C LEU A 148 6.94 4.17 -16.41
N HIS A 149 6.51 5.24 -15.75
CA HIS A 149 5.14 5.76 -15.86
C HIS A 149 4.80 6.36 -17.23
N ARG A 150 5.82 6.64 -18.08
CA ARG A 150 5.64 7.19 -19.43
C ARG A 150 5.54 6.12 -20.52
N ALA A 151 5.73 4.86 -20.16
CA ALA A 151 5.64 3.77 -21.12
C ALA A 151 4.21 3.64 -21.65
N THR A 152 4.06 3.54 -22.98
CA THR A 152 2.77 3.38 -23.66
C THR A 152 2.39 1.92 -23.86
N LEU A 153 3.32 1.00 -23.60
CA LEU A 153 3.15 -0.45 -23.69
C LEU A 153 3.62 -1.09 -22.38
N PRO A 154 3.12 -2.28 -22.04
CA PRO A 154 3.61 -3.02 -20.88
C PRO A 154 5.13 -3.20 -20.91
N THR A 155 5.80 -2.81 -19.83
CA THR A 155 7.26 -2.89 -19.72
C THR A 155 7.66 -4.20 -19.03
N THR A 156 8.52 -5.00 -19.67
CA THR A 156 9.07 -6.22 -19.05
C THR A 156 10.09 -5.84 -17.99
N LEU A 157 9.80 -6.21 -16.73
CA LEU A 157 10.66 -5.93 -15.56
C LEU A 157 11.54 -7.11 -15.17
N GLY A 158 11.25 -8.30 -15.69
CA GLY A 158 12.02 -9.50 -15.40
C GLY A 158 11.37 -10.74 -15.98
N THR A 159 12.03 -11.87 -15.78
CA THR A 159 11.62 -13.20 -16.26
C THR A 159 11.48 -14.16 -15.10
N ALA A 160 10.37 -14.89 -15.07
CA ALA A 160 10.14 -15.99 -14.15
C ALA A 160 10.34 -17.31 -14.87
N THR A 161 11.19 -18.19 -14.34
CA THR A 161 11.48 -19.50 -14.94
C THR A 161 11.20 -20.62 -13.95
N ILE A 162 10.44 -21.64 -14.37
CA ILE A 162 10.27 -22.89 -13.64
C ILE A 162 11.55 -23.69 -13.80
N VAL A 163 12.31 -23.83 -12.72
CA VAL A 163 13.62 -24.49 -12.73
C VAL A 163 13.56 -25.92 -12.19
N GLY A 164 12.44 -26.36 -11.62
CA GLY A 164 12.28 -27.69 -11.10
C GLY A 164 11.06 -27.89 -10.20
N LYS A 165 11.02 -29.04 -9.55
CA LYS A 165 10.08 -29.38 -8.48
C LYS A 165 10.77 -29.26 -7.13
N MET A 166 10.01 -28.95 -6.09
CA MET A 166 10.50 -28.91 -4.72
C MET A 166 9.43 -29.42 -3.76
N MET A 167 9.83 -29.79 -2.56
CA MET A 167 8.85 -30.06 -1.50
C MET A 167 8.21 -28.75 -1.06
N PRO A 168 6.89 -28.68 -0.93
CA PRO A 168 6.23 -27.49 -0.37
C PRO A 168 6.82 -27.17 1.02
N SER A 169 7.43 -26.01 1.16
CA SER A 169 8.15 -25.59 2.37
C SER A 169 7.47 -24.48 3.14
N ILE A 170 6.44 -23.87 2.54
CA ILE A 170 5.74 -22.72 3.10
C ILE A 170 4.24 -22.97 2.99
N ASP A 171 3.51 -22.65 4.06
CA ASP A 171 2.04 -22.67 4.05
C ASP A 171 1.51 -21.49 3.21
N ALA A 172 0.71 -21.80 2.20
CA ALA A 172 0.02 -20.79 1.38
C ALA A 172 -0.84 -19.81 2.22
N GLY A 173 -1.35 -20.25 3.37
CA GLY A 173 -2.07 -19.42 4.32
C GLY A 173 -1.28 -18.21 4.81
N LEU A 174 0.05 -18.29 4.86
CA LEU A 174 0.89 -17.16 5.25
C LEU A 174 0.81 -15.98 4.27
N LEU A 175 0.66 -16.26 2.97
CA LEU A 175 0.47 -15.20 1.97
C LEU A 175 -0.84 -14.43 2.22
N ASP A 176 -1.88 -15.14 2.68
CA ASP A 176 -3.16 -14.52 3.02
C ASP A 176 -3.14 -13.82 4.39
N LEU A 177 -2.44 -14.37 5.37
CA LEU A 177 -2.29 -13.76 6.70
C LEU A 177 -1.42 -12.49 6.66
N ARG A 178 -0.53 -12.37 5.70
CA ARG A 178 0.28 -11.17 5.48
C ARG A 178 -0.59 -10.00 4.99
N ARG A 179 -1.20 -9.26 5.89
CA ARG A 179 -2.10 -8.12 5.59
C ARG A 179 -1.60 -6.83 6.22
N THR A 180 -1.96 -5.70 5.62
CA THR A 180 -1.83 -4.39 6.26
C THR A 180 -2.93 -4.24 7.30
N SER A 181 -2.57 -3.91 8.54
CA SER A 181 -3.55 -3.66 9.60
C SER A 181 -3.67 -2.17 9.91
N ARG A 182 -4.84 -1.59 9.61
CA ARG A 182 -5.20 -0.20 9.95
C ARG A 182 -6.19 -0.10 11.10
N ILE A 183 -6.50 -1.23 11.75
CA ILE A 183 -7.29 -1.27 12.98
C ILE A 183 -6.40 -1.02 14.20
N PRO A 184 -6.98 -0.71 15.38
CA PRO A 184 -6.23 -0.60 16.62
C PRO A 184 -5.42 -1.86 16.91
N TYR A 185 -4.23 -1.69 17.50
CA TYR A 185 -3.40 -2.80 17.94
C TYR A 185 -3.67 -3.11 19.42
N LEU A 186 -3.29 -4.31 19.83
CA LEU A 186 -3.20 -4.67 21.23
C LEU A 186 -2.03 -3.91 21.87
N ASP A 187 -2.23 -3.36 23.05
CA ASP A 187 -1.17 -2.66 23.81
C ASP A 187 -0.16 -3.66 24.39
N ARG A 188 0.54 -4.35 23.50
CA ARG A 188 1.50 -5.41 23.82
C ARG A 188 2.76 -5.26 22.99
N LEU A 189 3.91 -5.48 23.61
CA LEU A 189 5.20 -5.53 22.93
C LEU A 189 5.31 -6.82 22.10
N VAL A 190 5.95 -6.72 20.94
CA VAL A 190 6.34 -7.87 20.13
C VAL A 190 7.59 -8.50 20.75
N ASP A 191 7.63 -9.83 20.75
CA ASP A 191 8.70 -10.60 21.39
C ASP A 191 10.08 -10.27 20.78
N ALA A 192 11.10 -10.16 21.63
CA ALA A 192 12.45 -9.75 21.23
C ALA A 192 13.08 -10.69 20.18
N GLY A 193 12.77 -12.00 20.25
CA GLY A 193 13.23 -12.98 19.28
C GLY A 193 12.73 -12.70 17.85
N VAL A 194 11.52 -12.18 17.72
CA VAL A 194 10.96 -11.76 16.41
C VAL A 194 11.83 -10.67 15.80
N TRP A 195 12.17 -9.64 16.57
CA TRP A 195 13.01 -8.54 16.08
C TRP A 195 14.40 -9.00 15.64
N THR A 196 14.97 -9.99 16.33
CA THR A 196 16.25 -10.59 15.93
C THR A 196 16.16 -11.25 14.55
N ALA A 197 15.12 -12.05 14.32
CA ALA A 197 14.90 -12.68 13.02
C ALA A 197 14.67 -11.65 11.90
N LEU A 198 13.89 -10.59 12.17
CA LEU A 198 13.60 -9.55 11.20
C LEU A 198 14.84 -8.72 10.83
N ARG A 199 15.72 -8.43 11.80
CA ARG A 199 17.00 -7.76 11.52
C ARG A 199 17.90 -8.62 10.63
N ALA A 200 18.01 -9.92 10.91
CA ALA A 200 18.78 -10.84 10.08
C ALA A 200 18.26 -10.90 8.63
N ILE A 201 16.94 -10.87 8.43
CA ILE A 201 16.34 -10.81 7.09
C ILE A 201 16.71 -9.51 6.38
N ALA A 202 16.61 -8.36 7.05
CA ALA A 202 17.00 -7.08 6.49
C ALA A 202 18.49 -7.06 6.10
N GLU A 203 19.36 -7.46 7.01
CA GLU A 203 20.82 -7.48 6.85
C GLU A 203 21.26 -8.40 5.72
N SER A 204 20.60 -9.55 5.54
CA SER A 204 20.88 -10.48 4.43
C SER A 204 20.70 -9.87 3.04
N ARG A 205 20.02 -8.71 2.98
CA ARG A 205 19.75 -7.94 1.76
C ARG A 205 20.41 -6.55 1.78
N GLY A 206 21.35 -6.30 2.68
CA GLY A 206 22.05 -5.02 2.78
C GLY A 206 21.24 -3.88 3.38
N HIS A 207 20.12 -4.20 4.06
CA HIS A 207 19.27 -3.22 4.74
C HIS A 207 19.39 -3.32 6.26
N ARG A 208 18.94 -2.29 6.96
CA ARG A 208 18.88 -2.24 8.43
C ARG A 208 17.43 -2.07 8.86
N LEU A 209 17.03 -2.84 9.87
CA LEU A 209 15.74 -2.68 10.53
C LEU A 209 15.98 -2.03 11.90
N LEU A 210 15.44 -0.82 12.07
CA LEU A 210 15.48 -0.08 13.34
C LEU A 210 14.09 -0.13 13.97
N GLU A 211 14.03 -0.51 15.24
CA GLU A 211 12.78 -0.63 15.99
C GLU A 211 12.82 0.29 17.21
N TYR A 212 11.74 1.01 17.43
CA TYR A 212 11.53 1.95 18.52
C TYR A 212 10.22 1.64 19.24
N ASN A 213 10.28 1.51 20.57
CA ASN A 213 9.12 1.19 21.42
C ASN A 213 8.95 2.17 22.62
N ASP A 214 9.76 3.21 22.67
CA ASP A 214 9.55 4.32 23.60
C ASP A 214 8.24 5.05 23.28
N ARG A 215 7.40 5.29 24.30
CA ARG A 215 6.07 5.86 24.13
C ARG A 215 6.10 7.24 23.48
N ASP A 216 7.00 8.10 23.91
CA ASP A 216 7.07 9.47 23.41
C ASP A 216 7.53 9.46 21.94
N VAL A 217 8.45 8.57 21.58
CA VAL A 217 8.89 8.36 20.19
C VAL A 217 7.74 7.84 19.33
N VAL A 218 7.02 6.83 19.80
CA VAL A 218 5.88 6.23 19.08
C VAL A 218 4.80 7.28 18.87
N ASP A 219 4.33 7.94 19.94
CA ASP A 219 3.23 8.92 19.88
C ASP A 219 3.58 10.12 19.02
N ALA A 220 4.81 10.63 19.10
CA ALA A 220 5.24 11.74 18.26
C ALA A 220 5.35 11.35 16.79
N THR A 221 5.74 10.11 16.47
CA THR A 221 5.80 9.62 15.10
C THR A 221 4.39 9.41 14.52
N LEU A 222 3.46 8.90 15.31
CA LEU A 222 2.05 8.78 14.91
C LEU A 222 1.42 10.14 14.61
N ARG A 223 1.70 11.16 15.44
CA ARG A 223 1.25 12.55 15.18
C ARG A 223 1.87 13.10 13.90
N LEU A 224 3.16 12.88 13.69
CA LEU A 224 3.85 13.30 12.47
C LEU A 224 3.21 12.68 11.22
N ASN A 225 2.84 11.39 11.28
CA ASN A 225 2.14 10.71 10.19
C ASN A 225 0.77 11.33 9.90
N VAL A 226 0.00 11.66 10.93
CA VAL A 226 -1.30 12.33 10.76
C VAL A 226 -1.14 13.70 10.10
N ASP A 227 -0.16 14.48 10.57
CA ASP A 227 0.11 15.79 9.98
C ASP A 227 0.49 15.67 8.50
N ALA A 228 1.37 14.71 8.16
CA ALA A 228 1.73 14.43 6.77
C ALA A 228 0.52 14.04 5.91
N LEU A 229 -0.34 13.15 6.41
CA LEU A 229 -1.56 12.74 5.72
C LEU A 229 -2.49 13.92 5.42
N ILE A 230 -2.70 14.80 6.42
CA ILE A 230 -3.59 15.95 6.26
C ILE A 230 -2.97 16.99 5.32
N ASP A 231 -1.66 17.25 5.44
CA ASP A 231 -0.97 18.20 4.58
C ASP A 231 -0.93 17.74 3.12
N ASN A 232 -0.76 16.44 2.88
CA ASN A 232 -0.81 15.87 1.53
C ASN A 232 -2.19 16.01 0.86
N LEU A 233 -3.29 16.13 1.63
CA LEU A 233 -4.59 16.48 1.05
C LEU A 233 -4.60 17.88 0.42
N GLY A 234 -3.67 18.76 0.79
CA GLY A 234 -3.46 20.08 0.17
C GLY A 234 -2.71 20.04 -1.15
N LEU A 235 -2.08 18.91 -1.51
CA LEU A 235 -1.32 18.74 -2.75
C LEU A 235 -2.28 18.26 -3.85
N ASP A 236 -2.68 19.15 -4.74
CA ASP A 236 -3.79 18.91 -5.67
C ASP A 236 -3.56 17.72 -6.60
N ARG A 237 -2.34 17.53 -7.14
CA ARG A 237 -2.04 16.45 -8.08
C ARG A 237 -2.02 15.10 -7.40
N GLU A 238 -1.28 14.99 -6.30
CA GLU A 238 -1.19 13.76 -5.49
C GLU A 238 -2.56 13.37 -4.95
N ARG A 239 -3.35 14.35 -4.48
CA ARG A 239 -4.72 14.10 -4.01
C ARG A 239 -5.60 13.53 -5.12
N GLU A 240 -5.56 14.09 -6.32
CA GLU A 240 -6.37 13.62 -7.44
C GLU A 240 -5.95 12.23 -7.89
N GLU A 241 -4.65 11.95 -7.97
CA GLU A 241 -4.12 10.63 -8.26
C GLU A 241 -4.59 9.60 -7.23
N ILE A 242 -4.43 9.88 -5.94
CA ILE A 242 -4.86 8.98 -4.87
C ILE A 242 -6.38 8.79 -4.90
N ARG A 243 -7.15 9.88 -5.16
CA ARG A 243 -8.61 9.84 -5.29
C ARG A 243 -9.06 8.81 -6.33
N HIS A 244 -8.34 8.70 -7.43
CA HIS A 244 -8.62 7.71 -8.48
C HIS A 244 -8.57 6.26 -7.94
N TRP A 245 -7.75 5.97 -6.96
CA TRP A 245 -7.60 4.64 -6.38
C TRP A 245 -8.51 4.34 -5.19
N TYR A 246 -9.29 5.29 -4.69
CA TYR A 246 -10.24 5.01 -3.61
C TYR A 246 -11.46 4.23 -4.13
N ARG A 247 -11.90 3.26 -3.32
CA ARG A 247 -13.07 2.42 -3.59
C ARG A 247 -14.00 2.48 -2.39
N THR A 248 -15.27 2.81 -2.64
CA THR A 248 -16.32 2.88 -1.63
C THR A 248 -17.47 1.95 -2.00
N GLY A 249 -18.24 1.50 -1.00
CA GLY A 249 -19.40 0.64 -1.21
C GLY A 249 -19.29 -0.73 -0.53
N PRO A 250 -20.39 -1.51 -0.54
CA PRO A 250 -20.48 -2.76 0.21
C PRO A 250 -19.54 -3.86 -0.31
N THR A 251 -19.23 -3.84 -1.60
CA THR A 251 -18.28 -4.74 -2.25
C THR A 251 -17.22 -3.95 -2.99
N PRO A 252 -15.96 -4.42 -3.05
CA PRO A 252 -14.92 -3.75 -3.83
C PRO A 252 -15.25 -3.87 -5.32
N PRO A 253 -15.48 -2.75 -6.03
CA PRO A 253 -16.01 -2.79 -7.39
C PRO A 253 -15.06 -3.39 -8.43
N PHE A 254 -13.73 -3.26 -8.25
CA PHE A 254 -12.75 -3.59 -9.29
C PHE A 254 -11.70 -4.63 -8.88
N GLY A 255 -11.72 -5.15 -7.67
CA GLY A 255 -10.66 -6.02 -7.17
C GLY A 255 -9.33 -5.31 -6.92
N ASP A 256 -9.27 -3.98 -6.99
CA ASP A 256 -8.08 -3.16 -6.78
C ASP A 256 -8.33 -1.95 -5.88
N GLY A 257 -7.29 -1.13 -5.72
CA GLY A 257 -7.39 0.15 -5.03
C GLY A 257 -7.56 0.06 -3.52
N LEU A 258 -7.80 1.21 -2.94
CA LEU A 258 -7.95 1.45 -1.50
C LEU A 258 -9.43 1.38 -1.11
N TRP A 259 -9.87 0.21 -0.64
CA TRP A 259 -11.25 0.01 -0.22
C TRP A 259 -11.46 0.45 1.24
N GLU A 260 -12.62 1.03 1.52
CA GLU A 260 -12.97 1.61 2.83
C GLU A 260 -12.79 0.66 4.01
N ARG A 261 -13.14 -0.65 3.86
CA ARG A 261 -13.02 -1.62 4.96
C ARG A 261 -11.56 -1.89 5.38
N PRO A 262 -10.62 -2.26 4.49
CA PRO A 262 -9.21 -2.38 4.86
C PRO A 262 -8.56 -1.06 5.26
N LEU A 263 -9.11 0.08 4.85
CA LEU A 263 -8.66 1.40 5.29
C LEU A 263 -9.11 1.74 6.71
N ASN A 264 -10.12 1.05 7.24
CA ASN A 264 -10.79 1.38 8.50
C ASN A 264 -11.33 2.83 8.51
N GLN A 265 -11.87 3.24 7.37
CA GLN A 265 -12.47 4.56 7.12
C GLN A 265 -13.85 4.36 6.50
N SER A 266 -14.79 5.23 6.82
CA SER A 266 -16.10 5.23 6.16
C SER A 266 -16.03 5.93 4.81
N ALA A 267 -16.97 5.58 3.92
CA ALA A 267 -17.13 6.29 2.64
C ALA A 267 -17.31 7.80 2.85
N PHE A 268 -17.99 8.22 3.91
CA PHE A 268 -18.16 9.63 4.24
C PHE A 268 -16.83 10.31 4.60
N GLU A 269 -15.98 9.67 5.43
CA GLU A 269 -14.67 10.21 5.78
C GLU A 269 -13.79 10.37 4.54
N ILE A 270 -13.77 9.37 3.66
CA ILE A 270 -13.02 9.39 2.41
C ILE A 270 -13.50 10.52 1.50
N ARG A 271 -14.81 10.61 1.23
CA ARG A 271 -15.39 11.63 0.37
C ARG A 271 -15.13 13.03 0.89
N THR A 272 -15.25 13.24 2.20
CA THR A 272 -14.99 14.53 2.83
C THR A 272 -13.53 14.94 2.69
N ALA A 273 -12.60 14.00 2.92
CA ALA A 273 -11.16 14.26 2.82
C ALA A 273 -10.76 14.70 1.41
N PHE A 274 -11.26 14.01 0.39
CA PHE A 274 -10.86 14.26 -1.01
C PHE A 274 -11.72 15.31 -1.71
N GLY A 275 -13.02 15.40 -1.38
CA GLY A 275 -13.94 16.36 -2.00
C GLY A 275 -13.87 17.77 -1.43
N SER A 276 -13.44 17.91 -0.18
CA SER A 276 -13.42 19.21 0.51
C SER A 276 -12.15 19.41 1.35
N PRO A 277 -10.94 19.28 0.76
CA PRO A 277 -9.68 19.35 1.50
C PRO A 277 -9.47 20.67 2.24
N ARG A 278 -10.04 21.78 1.73
CA ARG A 278 -9.98 23.10 2.37
C ARG A 278 -10.60 23.14 3.78
N LEU A 279 -11.49 22.19 4.10
CA LEU A 279 -12.04 22.07 5.45
C LEU A 279 -10.95 21.80 6.50
N PHE A 280 -9.86 21.12 6.12
CA PHE A 280 -8.75 20.82 7.01
C PHE A 280 -7.80 22.02 7.25
N HIS A 281 -8.02 23.16 6.58
CA HIS A 281 -7.38 24.43 6.96
C HIS A 281 -8.05 25.05 8.21
N LEU A 282 -9.26 24.63 8.57
CA LEU A 282 -9.92 25.04 9.80
C LEU A 282 -9.34 24.24 10.99
N PRO A 283 -8.72 24.89 12.00
CA PRO A 283 -8.00 24.18 13.07
C PRO A 283 -8.87 23.15 13.80
N ILE A 284 -10.14 23.47 14.04
CA ILE A 284 -11.07 22.56 14.74
C ILE A 284 -11.33 21.29 13.91
N LEU A 285 -11.50 21.39 12.61
CA LEU A 285 -11.76 20.23 11.74
C LEU A 285 -10.49 19.41 11.55
N ARG A 286 -9.32 20.05 11.37
CA ARG A 286 -8.02 19.39 11.35
C ARG A 286 -7.80 18.59 12.64
N GLN A 287 -8.05 19.20 13.80
CA GLN A 287 -7.88 18.52 15.09
C GLN A 287 -8.83 17.33 15.25
N ARG A 288 -10.09 17.45 14.82
CA ARG A 288 -11.05 16.33 14.84
C ARG A 288 -10.61 15.19 13.94
N ALA A 289 -10.21 15.49 12.71
CA ALA A 289 -9.70 14.49 11.77
C ALA A 289 -8.45 13.79 12.32
N ALA A 290 -7.50 14.54 12.87
CA ALA A 290 -6.32 14.01 13.51
C ALA A 290 -6.68 13.11 14.69
N HIS A 291 -7.57 13.54 15.58
CA HIS A 291 -8.03 12.74 16.71
C HIS A 291 -8.71 11.44 16.26
N ARG A 292 -9.59 11.52 15.26
CA ARG A 292 -10.26 10.33 14.68
C ARG A 292 -9.24 9.36 14.10
N TYR A 293 -8.27 9.84 13.31
CA TYR A 293 -7.23 8.98 12.77
C TYR A 293 -6.36 8.36 13.86
N LEU A 294 -5.88 9.15 14.83
CA LEU A 294 -5.09 8.66 15.96
C LEU A 294 -5.85 7.60 16.79
N SER A 295 -7.19 7.69 16.87
CA SER A 295 -7.98 6.67 17.54
C SER A 295 -7.86 5.28 16.89
N THR A 296 -7.61 5.22 15.58
CA THR A 296 -7.35 3.95 14.86
C THR A 296 -5.94 3.42 15.10
N GLN A 297 -5.04 4.26 15.62
CA GLN A 297 -3.64 3.91 15.88
C GLN A 297 -3.40 3.47 17.34
N ARG A 298 -4.46 3.40 18.17
CA ARG A 298 -4.36 2.98 19.57
C ARG A 298 -3.69 1.62 19.70
N GLY A 299 -2.99 1.41 20.81
CA GLY A 299 -2.28 0.17 21.11
C GLY A 299 -0.99 -0.02 20.31
N THR A 300 -0.61 0.93 19.43
CA THR A 300 0.68 0.86 18.74
C THR A 300 1.81 0.94 19.77
N ARG A 301 2.70 -0.06 19.75
CA ARG A 301 3.88 -0.14 20.63
C ARG A 301 5.19 -0.01 19.90
N HIS A 302 5.20 -0.19 18.58
CA HIS A 302 6.43 -0.19 17.79
C HIS A 302 6.30 0.68 16.56
N ILE A 303 7.32 1.53 16.37
CA ILE A 303 7.65 2.18 15.09
C ILE A 303 8.87 1.47 14.54
N VAL A 304 8.82 1.12 13.27
CA VAL A 304 9.88 0.39 12.58
C VAL A 304 10.31 1.18 11.36
N LEU A 305 11.61 1.34 11.19
CA LEU A 305 12.21 1.94 10.02
C LEU A 305 13.00 0.89 9.25
N LEU A 306 12.88 0.90 7.91
CA LEU A 306 13.80 0.21 7.02
C LEU A 306 14.71 1.25 6.36
N CYS A 307 16.01 1.03 6.50
CA CYS A 307 17.06 1.92 6.03
C CYS A 307 18.04 1.15 5.17
N GLY A 308 18.62 1.82 4.18
CA GLY A 308 19.62 1.22 3.30
C GLY A 308 19.50 1.70 1.86
N PRO A 309 20.21 1.06 0.92
CA PRO A 309 20.20 1.45 -0.49
C PRO A 309 18.80 1.41 -1.08
N PHE A 310 18.37 2.51 -1.74
CA PHE A 310 17.02 2.64 -2.29
C PHE A 310 17.00 3.63 -3.46
N THR A 311 17.90 3.45 -4.43
CA THR A 311 18.09 4.40 -5.53
C THR A 311 18.14 3.73 -6.90
N THR A 312 18.96 2.71 -7.05
CA THR A 312 19.14 1.97 -8.30
C THR A 312 18.13 0.84 -8.44
N TRP A 313 17.87 0.39 -9.67
CA TRP A 313 16.96 -0.71 -9.93
C TRP A 313 17.25 -1.96 -9.10
N PRO A 314 18.50 -2.48 -9.03
CA PRO A 314 18.80 -3.63 -8.18
C PRO A 314 18.52 -3.39 -6.69
N GLU A 315 18.89 -2.21 -6.18
CA GLU A 315 18.65 -1.83 -4.78
C GLU A 315 17.15 -1.79 -4.45
N LEU A 316 16.33 -1.25 -5.35
CA LEU A 316 14.88 -1.18 -5.19
C LEU A 316 14.25 -2.58 -5.18
N VAL A 317 14.72 -3.48 -6.05
CA VAL A 317 14.28 -4.87 -6.08
C VAL A 317 14.66 -5.60 -4.78
N ASP A 318 15.89 -5.44 -4.30
CA ASP A 318 16.34 -6.06 -3.06
C ASP A 318 15.63 -5.49 -1.83
N ALA A 319 15.34 -4.19 -1.79
CA ALA A 319 14.50 -3.57 -0.77
C ALA A 319 13.10 -4.20 -0.72
N GLY A 320 12.48 -4.42 -1.87
CA GLY A 320 11.20 -5.09 -1.96
C GLY A 320 11.24 -6.54 -1.48
N ARG A 321 12.26 -7.30 -1.87
CA ARG A 321 12.49 -8.67 -1.39
C ARG A 321 12.72 -8.73 0.12
N ALA A 322 13.49 -7.79 0.68
CA ALA A 322 13.68 -7.65 2.13
C ALA A 322 12.35 -7.39 2.85
N LEU A 323 11.58 -6.42 2.38
CA LEU A 323 10.28 -6.09 2.96
C LEU A 323 9.31 -7.28 2.92
N PHE A 324 9.27 -8.02 1.82
CA PHE A 324 8.44 -9.22 1.72
C PHE A 324 8.82 -10.27 2.78
N GLY A 325 10.11 -10.59 2.90
CA GLY A 325 10.61 -11.54 3.90
C GLY A 325 10.26 -11.12 5.33
N ILE A 326 10.49 -9.85 5.66
CA ILE A 326 10.12 -9.25 6.95
C ILE A 326 8.62 -9.39 7.21
N TRP A 327 7.80 -9.08 6.21
CA TRP A 327 6.34 -9.07 6.36
C TRP A 327 5.76 -10.48 6.53
N VAL A 328 6.30 -11.46 5.80
CA VAL A 328 5.91 -12.88 5.95
C VAL A 328 6.34 -13.41 7.33
N GLU A 329 7.55 -13.09 7.77
CA GLU A 329 8.03 -13.51 9.09
C GLU A 329 7.20 -12.88 10.22
N MET A 330 6.85 -11.60 10.12
CA MET A 330 5.90 -10.98 11.05
C MET A 330 4.55 -11.70 11.07
N ALA A 331 4.02 -12.07 9.89
CA ALA A 331 2.74 -12.77 9.79
C ALA A 331 2.78 -14.15 10.47
N ARG A 332 3.91 -14.86 10.44
CA ARG A 332 4.11 -16.14 11.18
C ARG A 332 3.92 -15.98 12.68
N HIS A 333 4.26 -14.80 13.20
CA HIS A 333 4.15 -14.48 14.62
C HIS A 333 2.85 -13.73 14.97
N GLY A 334 1.90 -13.61 14.03
CA GLY A 334 0.66 -12.86 14.21
C GLY A 334 0.86 -11.36 14.35
N VAL A 335 2.01 -10.85 13.92
CA VAL A 335 2.35 -9.42 13.93
C VAL A 335 1.95 -8.81 12.61
N TYR A 336 1.21 -7.71 12.66
CA TYR A 336 0.79 -6.94 11.50
C TYR A 336 1.54 -5.63 11.41
N ILE A 337 1.63 -5.10 10.20
CA ILE A 337 2.23 -3.79 9.94
C ILE A 337 1.27 -2.86 9.20
N GLN A 338 1.54 -1.58 9.34
CA GLN A 338 0.99 -0.53 8.49
C GLN A 338 2.13 0.37 8.01
N PRO A 339 2.48 0.34 6.72
CA PRO A 339 3.34 1.35 6.10
C PRO A 339 2.73 2.76 6.23
N MET A 340 3.59 3.75 6.48
CA MET A 340 3.24 5.16 6.66
C MET A 340 3.95 6.00 5.58
N GLY A 341 3.59 5.76 4.30
CA GLY A 341 4.28 6.31 3.12
C GLY A 341 4.28 7.83 3.08
N SER A 342 3.19 8.49 3.47
CA SER A 342 3.05 9.96 3.41
C SER A 342 4.16 10.73 4.12
N MET A 343 4.82 10.11 5.12
CA MET A 343 5.97 10.73 5.79
C MET A 343 7.25 10.70 4.95
N LEU A 344 7.31 9.92 3.89
CA LEU A 344 8.50 9.76 3.06
C LEU A 344 8.29 10.27 1.63
N THR A 345 7.05 10.22 1.12
CA THR A 345 6.71 10.81 -0.18
C THR A 345 6.66 12.33 -0.12
N ASN A 346 6.37 12.93 1.05
CA ASN A 346 6.45 14.37 1.26
C ASN A 346 7.85 14.78 1.75
N PRO A 347 8.63 15.55 0.97
CA PRO A 347 10.02 15.89 1.30
C PRO A 347 10.21 16.61 2.65
N ALA A 348 9.24 17.47 3.04
CA ALA A 348 9.30 18.18 4.33
C ALA A 348 9.20 17.22 5.51
N TYR A 349 8.40 16.17 5.40
CA TYR A 349 8.25 15.15 6.44
C TYR A 349 9.38 14.14 6.39
N ALA A 350 9.87 13.77 5.22
CA ALA A 350 11.06 12.92 5.06
C ALA A 350 12.28 13.51 5.77
N ALA A 351 12.52 14.82 5.63
CA ALA A 351 13.58 15.52 6.34
C ALA A 351 13.41 15.46 7.88
N ARG A 352 12.18 15.57 8.37
CA ARG A 352 11.89 15.44 9.82
C ARG A 352 12.13 14.03 10.34
N ILE A 353 11.80 12.99 9.56
CA ILE A 353 12.11 11.59 9.88
C ILE A 353 13.62 11.38 9.92
N ALA A 354 14.34 11.83 8.90
CA ALA A 354 15.79 11.72 8.83
C ALA A 354 16.48 12.37 10.04
N GLN A 355 16.03 13.56 10.42
CA GLN A 355 16.55 14.28 11.58
C GLN A 355 16.21 13.56 12.91
N ARG A 356 14.93 13.16 13.08
CA ARG A 356 14.45 12.56 14.34
C ARG A 356 15.15 11.26 14.68
N PHE A 357 15.42 10.43 13.67
CA PHE A 357 15.96 9.09 13.84
C PHE A 357 17.45 9.00 13.46
N ALA A 358 18.08 10.09 13.06
CA ALA A 358 19.43 10.12 12.50
C ALA A 358 19.62 9.08 11.36
N ALA A 359 18.58 8.95 10.50
CA ALA A 359 18.48 7.94 9.46
C ALA A 359 18.16 8.59 8.11
N THR A 360 19.20 9.07 7.42
CA THR A 360 19.09 9.76 6.12
C THR A 360 18.77 8.82 4.96
N ASP A 361 19.01 7.54 5.13
CA ASP A 361 18.77 6.44 4.19
C ASP A 361 17.48 5.64 4.52
N CYS A 362 16.59 6.21 5.34
CA CYS A 362 15.30 5.60 5.63
C CYS A 362 14.38 5.68 4.42
N TRP A 363 13.93 4.52 3.95
CA TRP A 363 13.02 4.42 2.80
C TRP A 363 11.63 3.88 3.16
N LEU A 364 11.43 3.35 4.37
CA LEU A 364 10.12 2.94 4.85
C LEU A 364 9.99 3.19 6.35
N VAL A 365 8.87 3.80 6.75
CA VAL A 365 8.42 3.89 8.14
C VAL A 365 7.11 3.14 8.26
N MET A 366 6.97 2.35 9.31
CA MET A 366 5.75 1.59 9.57
C MET A 366 5.50 1.46 11.07
N ARG A 367 4.23 1.29 11.45
CA ARG A 367 3.90 0.78 12.78
C ARG A 367 3.76 -0.73 12.73
N ALA A 368 4.09 -1.40 13.82
CA ALA A 368 3.97 -2.85 13.95
C ALA A 368 3.34 -3.23 15.30
N GLY A 369 2.64 -4.38 15.34
CA GLY A 369 2.03 -4.89 16.55
C GLY A 369 1.02 -6.00 16.29
N TYR A 370 0.45 -6.52 17.37
CA TYR A 370 -0.62 -7.50 17.32
C TYR A 370 -1.96 -6.81 17.13
N SER A 371 -2.86 -7.41 16.35
CA SER A 371 -4.26 -6.99 16.22
C SER A 371 -5.14 -8.19 15.90
N ASP A 372 -6.44 -8.02 15.92
CA ASP A 372 -7.34 -8.94 15.24
C ASP A 372 -6.97 -9.05 13.77
N VAL A 373 -7.41 -10.13 13.10
CA VAL A 373 -7.14 -10.32 11.68
C VAL A 373 -7.75 -9.17 10.87
N PRO A 374 -6.94 -8.34 10.21
CA PRO A 374 -7.46 -7.18 9.49
C PRO A 374 -8.24 -7.60 8.25
N PRO A 375 -9.22 -6.79 7.81
CA PRO A 375 -9.94 -7.03 6.57
C PRO A 375 -8.98 -7.18 5.39
N ARG A 376 -9.30 -8.10 4.46
CA ARG A 376 -8.53 -8.33 3.25
C ARG A 376 -8.73 -7.17 2.27
N ALA A 377 -7.65 -6.66 1.70
CA ALA A 377 -7.73 -5.77 0.54
C ALA A 377 -8.21 -6.56 -0.69
N PRO A 378 -9.00 -5.94 -1.59
CA PRO A 378 -9.43 -6.59 -2.82
C PRO A 378 -8.24 -7.00 -3.68
N ARG A 379 -8.45 -7.98 -4.55
CA ARG A 379 -7.45 -8.44 -5.53
C ARG A 379 -8.12 -8.64 -6.88
N LEU A 380 -7.40 -8.30 -7.94
CA LEU A 380 -7.81 -8.61 -9.30
C LEU A 380 -8.13 -10.10 -9.42
N GLU A 381 -9.09 -10.43 -10.24
CA GLU A 381 -9.49 -11.81 -10.48
C GLU A 381 -8.34 -12.60 -11.12
N SER A 382 -7.65 -11.99 -12.09
CA SER A 382 -6.48 -12.54 -12.76
C SER A 382 -5.38 -11.49 -12.92
N ILE A 383 -4.13 -11.94 -12.85
CA ILE A 383 -2.92 -11.19 -13.19
C ILE A 383 -2.15 -11.84 -14.34
N LEU A 384 -2.79 -12.76 -15.07
CA LEU A 384 -2.27 -13.33 -16.31
C LEU A 384 -2.66 -12.44 -17.50
N LEU A 385 -1.72 -12.23 -18.42
CA LEU A 385 -1.92 -11.68 -19.75
C LEU A 385 -1.89 -12.76 -20.80
#